data_dcd92406a53ba8c0fdbd9a926753452e
#
_entry.id   dcd92406a53ba8c0fdbd9a926753452e
#
_cell.length_a   1.000
_cell.length_b   1.000
_cell.length_c   1.000
_cell.angle_alpha   90.00
_cell.angle_beta   90.00
_cell.angle_gamma   90.00
#
_symmetry.space_group_name_H-M   'P 1'
#
loop_
_entity.id
_entity.type
_entity.pdbx_description
1 polymer ?
#
loop_
_entity_poly.entity_id
_entity_poly.type
_entity_poly.pdbx_seq_one_letter_code
_entity_poly.pdbx_strand_id
1 'polypeptide(L)'
;YDYWSDTVRRSILVDSKADVLVYGMGELQIVELADALDQGRFKESLPSIRGICYMAKEIPTIDYVECPSFEEIKADKMAFADAFRMQYDEQDPFYGRIVVIMTKSA
;
A
#
# COMPACT_ATOMS: atom_id res chain seq x y z
N TYR A 1 4.72 4.96 -12.22
CA TYR A 1 5.01 5.92 -13.31
C TYR A 1 4.03 5.73 -14.45
N ASP A 2 3.40 6.81 -14.85
CA ASP A 2 2.47 6.83 -15.99
C ASP A 2 3.22 7.36 -17.23
N TYR A 3 3.55 6.46 -18.14
CA TYR A 3 4.32 6.82 -19.32
C TYR A 3 3.51 7.63 -20.36
N TRP A 4 2.18 7.57 -20.31
CA TRP A 4 1.35 8.36 -21.22
C TRP A 4 1.43 9.84 -20.92
N SER A 5 1.43 10.20 -19.62
CA SER A 5 1.53 11.60 -19.20
C SER A 5 2.94 12.00 -18.80
N ASP A 6 3.89 11.06 -18.79
CA ASP A 6 5.27 11.25 -18.34
C ASP A 6 5.33 11.84 -16.93
N THR A 7 4.54 11.26 -16.03
CA THR A 7 4.45 11.73 -14.64
C THR A 7 4.49 10.57 -13.66
N VAL A 8 4.99 10.84 -12.47
CA VAL A 8 4.84 9.95 -11.33
C VAL A 8 3.56 10.35 -10.63
N ARG A 9 2.59 9.43 -10.61
CA ARG A 9 1.28 9.66 -9.98
C ARG A 9 1.26 9.08 -8.59
N ARG A 10 0.40 9.63 -7.75
CA ARG A 10 0.09 9.00 -6.45
C ARG A 10 -0.57 7.66 -6.68
N SER A 11 -0.58 6.82 -5.64
CA SER A 11 -1.28 5.55 -5.69
C SER A 11 -2.73 5.75 -6.14
N ILE A 12 -3.23 4.84 -6.96
CA ILE A 12 -4.63 4.84 -7.36
C ILE A 12 -5.56 4.77 -6.15
N LEU A 13 -5.11 4.19 -5.06
CA LEU A 13 -5.84 4.16 -3.81
C LEU A 13 -6.16 5.57 -3.31
N VAL A 14 -5.16 6.47 -3.37
CA VAL A 14 -5.33 7.86 -2.94
C VAL A 14 -6.22 8.63 -3.91
N ASP A 15 -5.95 8.51 -5.20
CA ASP A 15 -6.66 9.30 -6.22
C ASP A 15 -8.11 8.86 -6.38
N SER A 16 -8.40 7.58 -6.24
CA SER A 16 -9.77 7.06 -6.34
C SER A 16 -10.58 7.28 -5.06
N LYS A 17 -9.91 7.62 -3.96
CA LYS A 17 -10.53 7.74 -2.64
C LYS A 17 -11.16 6.44 -2.16
N ALA A 18 -10.68 5.31 -2.65
CA ALA A 18 -11.11 4.00 -2.18
C ALA A 18 -10.62 3.75 -0.76
N ASP A 19 -11.36 2.96 -0.01
CA ASP A 19 -10.97 2.60 1.36
C ASP A 19 -9.89 1.54 1.37
N VAL A 20 -9.93 0.62 0.41
CA VAL A 20 -9.00 -0.51 0.31
C VAL A 20 -8.79 -0.86 -1.15
N LEU A 21 -7.56 -1.21 -1.48
CA LEU A 21 -7.19 -1.78 -2.77
C LEU A 21 -6.78 -3.24 -2.54
N VAL A 22 -7.44 -4.16 -3.22
CA VAL A 22 -7.07 -5.58 -3.20
C VAL A 22 -6.27 -5.87 -4.48
N TYR A 23 -5.08 -6.43 -4.34
CA TYR A 23 -4.26 -6.75 -5.50
C TYR A 23 -4.07 -8.26 -5.66
N GLY A 24 -3.71 -8.67 -6.87
CA GLY A 24 -3.56 -10.08 -7.21
C GLY A 24 -4.91 -10.81 -7.31
N MET A 25 -4.91 -12.08 -6.98
CA MET A 25 -6.14 -12.88 -6.93
C MET A 25 -6.78 -12.70 -5.55
N GLY A 26 -7.79 -11.85 -5.48
CA GLY A 26 -8.32 -11.34 -4.23
C GLY A 26 -9.50 -12.10 -3.61
N GLU A 27 -9.73 -13.34 -3.98
CA GLU A 27 -10.89 -14.09 -3.52
C GLU A 27 -10.95 -14.24 -2.00
N LEU A 28 -9.82 -14.60 -1.39
CA LEU A 28 -9.75 -14.76 0.07
C LEU A 28 -9.84 -13.41 0.79
N GLN A 29 -9.14 -12.41 0.27
CA GLN A 29 -9.13 -11.08 0.85
C GLN A 29 -10.53 -10.45 0.86
N ILE A 30 -11.29 -10.64 -0.21
CA ILE A 30 -12.66 -10.12 -0.30
C ILE A 30 -13.55 -10.73 0.79
N VAL A 31 -13.42 -12.03 1.03
CA VAL A 31 -14.18 -12.71 2.08
C VAL A 31 -13.78 -12.17 3.47
N GLU A 32 -12.49 -12.03 3.72
CA GLU A 32 -11.99 -11.52 5.00
C GLU A 32 -12.46 -10.08 5.25
N LEU A 33 -12.42 -9.23 4.21
CA LEU A 33 -12.87 -7.84 4.30
C LEU A 33 -14.39 -7.77 4.54
N ALA A 34 -15.16 -8.58 3.84
CA ALA A 34 -16.61 -8.61 3.99
C ALA A 34 -17.00 -9.07 5.40
N ASP A 35 -16.35 -10.10 5.93
CA ASP A 35 -16.59 -10.58 7.28
C ASP A 35 -16.22 -9.52 8.33
N ALA A 36 -15.10 -8.86 8.17
CA ALA A 36 -14.67 -7.80 9.09
C ALA A 36 -15.66 -6.62 9.07
N LEU A 37 -16.15 -6.25 7.90
CA LEU A 37 -17.13 -5.18 7.75
C LEU A 37 -18.46 -5.55 8.42
N ASP A 38 -18.91 -6.78 8.22
CA ASP A 38 -20.14 -7.29 8.83
C ASP A 38 -20.06 -7.33 10.37
N GLN A 39 -18.87 -7.63 10.90
CA GLN A 39 -18.63 -7.67 12.35
C GLN A 39 -18.31 -6.31 12.97
N GLY A 40 -18.31 -5.24 12.19
CA GLY A 40 -18.03 -3.90 12.68
C GLY A 40 -16.58 -3.63 13.06
N ARG A 41 -15.63 -4.45 12.58
CA ARG A 41 -14.21 -4.33 12.90
C ARG A 41 -13.33 -4.14 11.67
N PHE A 42 -13.83 -3.42 10.68
CA PHE A 42 -13.13 -3.25 9.41
C PHE A 42 -11.75 -2.62 9.58
N LYS A 43 -11.67 -1.46 10.23
CA LYS A 43 -10.40 -0.74 10.39
C LYS A 43 -9.39 -1.50 11.23
N GLU A 44 -9.84 -2.14 12.28
CA GLU A 44 -8.98 -2.90 13.19
C GLU A 44 -8.39 -4.15 12.53
N SER A 45 -9.08 -4.72 11.55
CA SER A 45 -8.65 -5.94 10.86
C SER A 45 -7.67 -5.67 9.72
N LEU A 46 -7.61 -4.45 9.16
CA LEU A 46 -6.79 -4.15 7.98
C LEU A 46 -5.33 -4.56 8.13
N PRO A 47 -4.64 -4.28 9.25
CA PRO A 47 -3.23 -4.66 9.38
C PRO A 47 -2.98 -6.18 9.33
N SER A 48 -3.99 -6.99 9.59
CA SER A 48 -3.86 -8.46 9.63
C SER A 48 -4.21 -9.14 8.31
N ILE A 49 -4.78 -8.41 7.35
CA ILE A 49 -5.17 -8.96 6.05
C ILE A 49 -4.03 -8.72 5.05
N ARG A 50 -3.55 -9.79 4.42
CA ARG A 50 -2.49 -9.69 3.42
C ARG A 50 -3.10 -9.50 2.02
N GLY A 51 -2.31 -8.91 1.12
CA GLY A 51 -2.74 -8.71 -0.26
C GLY A 51 -3.61 -7.48 -0.47
N ILE A 52 -3.56 -6.52 0.45
CA ILE A 52 -4.31 -5.27 0.34
C ILE A 52 -3.41 -4.06 0.56
N CYS A 53 -3.88 -2.92 0.05
CA CYS A 53 -3.33 -1.61 0.37
C CYS A 53 -4.42 -0.75 0.98
N TYR A 54 -4.07 0.05 1.97
CA TYR A 54 -5.01 0.97 2.60
C TYR A 54 -4.27 2.20 3.12
N MET A 55 -5.03 3.28 3.35
CA MET A 55 -4.49 4.50 3.93
C MET A 55 -4.60 4.45 5.44
N ALA A 56 -3.55 4.90 6.12
CA ALA A 56 -3.54 4.99 7.58
C ALA A 56 -2.92 6.31 8.02
N LYS A 57 -3.37 6.83 9.15
CA LYS A 57 -2.81 8.04 9.74
C LYS A 57 -1.60 7.73 10.61
N GLU A 58 -1.52 6.52 11.12
CA GLU A 58 -0.46 6.09 12.01
C GLU A 58 0.33 4.93 11.40
N ILE A 59 1.64 4.92 11.66
CA ILE A 59 2.51 3.83 11.21
C ILE A 59 2.18 2.57 12.01
N PRO A 60 2.13 1.39 11.38
CA PRO A 60 1.87 0.13 12.10
C PRO A 60 2.91 -0.12 13.20
N THR A 61 2.48 -0.78 14.27
CA THR A 61 3.38 -1.17 15.37
C THR A 61 4.15 -2.45 15.08
N ILE A 62 3.78 -3.18 14.02
CA ILE A 62 4.47 -4.41 13.60
C ILE A 62 5.63 -4.06 12.67
N ASP A 63 6.52 -5.02 12.45
CA ASP A 63 7.68 -4.84 11.58
C ASP A 63 7.27 -4.41 10.18
N TYR A 64 7.89 -3.34 9.67
CA TYR A 64 7.58 -2.78 8.37
C TYR A 64 8.83 -2.24 7.68
N VAL A 65 8.74 -2.04 6.37
CA VAL A 65 9.76 -1.38 5.56
C VAL A 65 9.22 -0.03 5.12
N GLU A 66 9.98 1.02 5.38
CA GLU A 66 9.62 2.37 4.94
C GLU A 66 10.35 2.70 3.66
N CYS A 67 9.61 2.87 2.58
CA CYS A 67 10.13 3.32 1.29
C CYS A 67 10.28 4.84 1.28
N PRO A 68 11.04 5.40 0.30
CA PRO A 68 10.99 6.85 0.06
C PRO A 68 9.53 7.32 -0.07
N SER A 69 9.28 8.55 0.39
CA SER A 69 7.94 9.13 0.30
C SER A 69 7.54 9.38 -1.15
N PHE A 70 6.24 9.55 -1.39
CA PHE A 70 5.76 9.89 -2.73
C PHE A 70 6.46 11.15 -3.27
N GLU A 71 6.63 12.16 -2.43
CA GLU A 71 7.27 13.42 -2.82
C GLU A 71 8.73 13.21 -3.23
N GLU A 72 9.45 12.37 -2.49
CA GLU A 72 10.82 12.00 -2.84
C GLU A 72 10.89 11.20 -4.14
N ILE A 73 10.00 10.23 -4.31
CA ILE A 73 9.92 9.39 -5.50
C ILE A 73 9.63 10.24 -6.74
N LYS A 74 8.74 11.22 -6.61
CA LYS A 74 8.38 12.11 -7.72
C LYS A 74 9.53 13.03 -8.11
N ALA A 75 10.31 13.46 -7.14
CA ALA A 75 11.39 14.42 -7.34
C ALA A 75 12.70 13.80 -7.84
N ASP A 76 12.92 12.49 -7.59
CA ASP A 76 14.22 11.86 -7.83
C ASP A 76 14.03 10.45 -8.42
N LYS A 77 14.59 10.24 -9.61
CA LYS A 77 14.53 8.94 -10.29
C LYS A 77 15.21 7.83 -9.48
N MET A 78 16.26 8.13 -8.73
CA MET A 78 16.93 7.17 -7.89
C MET A 78 16.04 6.74 -6.73
N ALA A 79 15.30 7.67 -6.12
CA ALA A 79 14.32 7.36 -5.09
C ALA A 79 13.21 6.46 -5.63
N PHE A 80 12.77 6.68 -6.86
CA PHE A 80 11.81 5.80 -7.54
C PHE A 80 12.36 4.38 -7.67
N ALA A 81 13.60 4.25 -8.13
CA ALA A 81 14.25 2.94 -8.29
C ALA A 81 14.42 2.23 -6.96
N ASP A 82 14.80 2.95 -5.91
CA ASP A 82 14.94 2.40 -4.56
C ASP A 82 13.61 1.91 -4.01
N ALA A 83 12.55 2.69 -4.18
CA ALA A 83 11.21 2.30 -3.76
C ALA A 83 10.73 1.03 -4.47
N PHE A 84 10.96 0.94 -5.76
CA PHE A 84 10.63 -0.26 -6.54
C PHE A 84 11.38 -1.48 -6.01
N ARG A 85 12.67 -1.35 -5.80
CA ARG A 85 13.52 -2.44 -5.30
C ARG A 85 13.05 -2.91 -3.92
N MET A 86 12.78 -1.98 -3.02
CA MET A 86 12.31 -2.30 -1.67
C MET A 86 10.99 -3.04 -1.69
N GLN A 87 10.06 -2.62 -2.54
CA GLN A 87 8.78 -3.31 -2.71
C GLN A 87 8.97 -4.70 -3.31
N TYR A 88 9.83 -4.82 -4.31
CA TYR A 88 10.12 -6.09 -4.96
C TYR A 88 10.71 -7.10 -3.96
N ASP A 89 11.64 -6.67 -3.13
CA ASP A 89 12.28 -7.53 -2.14
C ASP A 89 11.29 -8.05 -1.09
N GLU A 90 10.18 -7.36 -0.87
CA GLU A 90 9.15 -7.73 0.10
C GLU A 90 7.99 -8.53 -0.51
N GLN A 91 8.09 -8.98 -1.76
CA GLN A 91 7.03 -9.74 -2.42
C GLN A 91 6.96 -11.22 -2.00
N ASP A 92 7.79 -11.64 -1.06
CA ASP A 92 7.77 -13.00 -0.56
C ASP A 92 6.48 -13.26 0.22
N PRO A 93 5.67 -14.28 -0.15
CA PRO A 93 4.41 -14.54 0.53
C PRO A 93 4.57 -15.05 1.96
N PHE A 94 5.76 -15.51 2.34
CA PHE A 94 6.03 -16.04 3.69
C PHE A 94 6.76 -15.03 4.58
N TYR A 95 7.71 -14.29 4.03
CA TYR A 95 8.60 -13.42 4.78
C TYR A 95 8.43 -11.94 4.46
N GLY A 96 7.60 -11.61 3.48
CA GLY A 96 7.37 -10.22 3.10
C GLY A 96 6.78 -9.39 4.24
N ARG A 97 7.35 -8.20 4.46
CA ARG A 97 6.91 -7.27 5.49
C ARG A 97 5.93 -6.26 4.91
N ILE A 98 5.23 -5.54 5.78
CA ILE A 98 4.41 -4.41 5.37
C ILE A 98 5.32 -3.33 4.79
N VAL A 99 4.92 -2.80 3.64
CA VAL A 99 5.63 -1.69 2.97
C VAL A 99 4.84 -0.42 3.21
N VAL A 100 5.53 0.61 3.72
CA VAL A 100 4.92 1.91 4.01
C VAL A 100 5.51 2.96 3.09
N ILE A 101 4.64 3.72 2.43
CA ILE A 101 5.01 4.88 1.61
C ILE A 101 4.29 6.08 2.20
N MET A 102 5.05 7.04 2.67
CA MET A 102 4.50 8.27 3.23
C MET A 102 4.06 9.21 2.10
N THR A 103 2.97 9.92 2.33
CA THR A 103 2.51 10.95 1.41
C THR A 103 1.86 12.07 2.19
N LYS A 104 1.96 13.29 1.67
CA LYS A 104 1.26 14.43 2.26
C LYS A 104 -0.23 14.27 2.02
N SER A 105 -1.02 14.69 3.00
CA SER A 105 -2.47 14.70 2.88
C SER A 105 -2.90 15.53 1.68
N ALA A 106 -3.79 14.99 0.91
CA ALA A 106 -4.37 15.74 -0.18
C ALA A 106 -5.44 16.71 0.35
#